data_ac2d2b29d3d90b9e37a29d0c8a37a4a8
#
_entry.id   ac2d2b29d3d90b9e37a29d0c8a37a4a8
#
_cell.length_a   1.000
_cell.length_b   1.000
_cell.length_c   1.000
_cell.angle_alpha   90.00
_cell.angle_beta   90.00
_cell.angle_gamma   90.00
#
_symmetry.space_group_name_H-M   'P 1'
#
loop_
_entity.id
_entity.type
_entity.pdbx_description
1 polymer ?
#
loop_
_entity_poly.entity_id
_entity_poly.type
_entity_poly.pdbx_seq_one_letter_code
_entity_poly.pdbx_strand_id
1 'polypeptide(L)'
;MRHGQVALAALCTLLFLTFLDNTVVSVGLGSLQTDLQASVVQLQWVIGAYALTFAAIMLACGMIGDELGRKKVMLAGAGVFCAGSVLCALAPNAPVLIAGRAVMGLGAAASEPGTLSVIRHLYTGTRERARAIGVWAAVSGLALALGPVIGGLLVGAWSWRGIFWFNLVFGLAALIAVAVTVPESADPTAARVDIAGTFFGAGALAALMFAIIDAETAGFGSAEVISLLGVAAVLAAAFAAWERRAAHPLLDLRYFRLPRFTGPSIVAFCTYLATFAIFFFTALYLVEVPADSGYQIALVFAPMSVLMIIGSLAAGYWTGRAGPRWPVTAGCAAFAAGLLIACPLITPHPDYVPLALALALAGAGIGITVVPVTAAVLDAVPPQRSGMAASAVNTSREIGAVAGASVLGALVFSRLSATLNSHIAALRVPAGDKATILALKPLIIQVIETGQVNKYLNRYSGQGGLITQVEGAAYSAFGDGLHAAFYLSAALVILAGLLAAVTLGRAPAGPLEDDPVIS
;
A
#
# COMPACT_ATOMS: atom_id res chain seq x y z
N MET A 1 -9.78 33.99 -5.67
CA MET A 1 -10.04 32.75 -6.44
C MET A 1 -8.80 32.16 -7.09
N ARG A 2 -7.99 32.90 -7.89
CA ARG A 2 -6.77 32.34 -8.54
C ARG A 2 -5.72 31.81 -7.56
N HIS A 3 -5.40 32.52 -6.47
CA HIS A 3 -4.42 32.08 -5.47
C HIS A 3 -4.81 30.75 -4.78
N GLY A 4 -6.08 30.56 -4.41
CA GLY A 4 -6.53 29.31 -3.81
C GLY A 4 -6.44 28.11 -4.74
N GLN A 5 -6.70 28.31 -6.05
CA GLN A 5 -6.58 27.23 -7.04
C GLN A 5 -5.13 26.80 -7.27
N VAL A 6 -4.19 27.76 -7.30
CA VAL A 6 -2.75 27.46 -7.44
C VAL A 6 -2.23 26.74 -6.19
N ALA A 7 -2.62 27.18 -5.01
CA ALA A 7 -2.27 26.49 -3.76
C ALA A 7 -2.85 25.06 -3.72
N LEU A 8 -4.10 24.87 -4.15
CA LEU A 8 -4.70 23.53 -4.26
C LEU A 8 -3.90 22.65 -5.23
N ALA A 9 -3.50 23.16 -6.38
CA ALA A 9 -2.68 22.41 -7.34
C ALA A 9 -1.33 22.01 -6.73
N ALA A 10 -0.65 22.89 -5.99
CA ALA A 10 0.61 22.59 -5.30
C ALA A 10 0.42 21.49 -4.24
N LEU A 11 -0.64 21.58 -3.42
CA LEU A 11 -0.99 20.55 -2.44
C LEU A 11 -1.29 19.21 -3.10
N CYS A 12 -2.03 19.22 -4.20
CA CYS A 12 -2.33 18.02 -4.99
C CYS A 12 -1.08 17.43 -5.64
N THR A 13 -0.09 18.23 -6.04
CA THR A 13 1.18 17.72 -6.57
C THR A 13 1.99 16.99 -5.50
N LEU A 14 2.04 17.53 -4.28
CA LEU A 14 2.69 16.87 -3.15
C LEU A 14 2.01 15.56 -2.79
N LEU A 15 0.67 15.58 -2.69
CA LEU A 15 -0.15 14.39 -2.45
C LEU A 15 0.02 13.33 -3.54
N PHE A 16 0.02 13.75 -4.81
CA PHE A 16 0.22 12.86 -5.95
C PHE A 16 1.52 12.08 -5.81
N LEU A 17 2.60 12.75 -5.42
CA LEU A 17 3.90 12.13 -5.30
C LEU A 17 3.95 11.08 -4.19
N THR A 18 3.40 11.37 -3.01
CA THR A 18 3.39 10.43 -1.88
C THR A 18 2.54 9.19 -2.17
N PHE A 19 1.38 9.35 -2.83
CA PHE A 19 0.53 8.22 -3.21
C PHE A 19 1.06 7.44 -4.42
N LEU A 20 1.71 8.12 -5.38
CA LEU A 20 2.38 7.47 -6.50
C LEU A 20 3.49 6.55 -6.00
N ASP A 21 4.28 7.03 -5.04
CA ASP A 21 5.41 6.30 -4.47
C ASP A 21 5.00 4.96 -3.83
N ASN A 22 3.80 4.87 -3.29
CA ASN A 22 3.25 3.63 -2.74
C ASN A 22 3.15 2.49 -3.77
N THR A 23 2.91 2.81 -5.04
CA THR A 23 2.66 1.78 -6.08
C THR A 23 3.72 1.73 -7.17
N VAL A 24 4.46 2.83 -7.41
CA VAL A 24 5.48 2.90 -8.47
C VAL A 24 6.65 1.94 -8.23
N VAL A 25 7.03 1.73 -6.97
CA VAL A 25 8.16 0.87 -6.59
C VAL A 25 7.86 -0.61 -6.83
N SER A 26 6.59 -1.04 -6.73
CA SER A 26 6.22 -2.45 -6.90
C SER A 26 6.62 -3.02 -8.26
N VAL A 27 6.54 -2.23 -9.32
CA VAL A 27 6.96 -2.66 -10.67
C VAL A 27 8.48 -2.74 -10.83
N GLY A 28 9.22 -1.98 -10.00
CA GLY A 28 10.69 -2.01 -9.98
C GLY A 28 11.28 -3.18 -9.20
N LEU A 29 10.47 -3.95 -8.46
CA LEU A 29 10.96 -4.96 -7.51
C LEU A 29 11.79 -6.06 -8.16
N GLY A 30 11.41 -6.57 -9.32
CA GLY A 30 12.18 -7.60 -10.03
C GLY A 30 13.54 -7.08 -10.47
N SER A 31 13.63 -5.86 -11.02
CA SER A 31 14.94 -5.27 -11.39
C SER A 31 15.77 -4.90 -10.15
N LEU A 32 15.13 -4.50 -9.04
CA LEU A 32 15.75 -4.32 -7.73
C LEU A 32 16.34 -5.63 -7.19
N GLN A 33 15.56 -6.71 -7.27
CA GLN A 33 15.96 -8.03 -6.84
C GLN A 33 17.22 -8.50 -7.54
N THR A 34 17.25 -8.38 -8.86
CA THR A 34 18.39 -8.81 -9.68
C THR A 34 19.62 -7.93 -9.49
N ASP A 35 19.47 -6.61 -9.44
CA ASP A 35 20.59 -5.64 -9.34
C ASP A 35 21.25 -5.66 -7.95
N LEU A 36 20.44 -5.64 -6.88
CA LEU A 36 20.93 -5.62 -5.50
C LEU A 36 21.07 -7.02 -4.86
N GLN A 37 20.74 -8.08 -5.59
CA GLN A 37 20.69 -9.47 -5.09
C GLN A 37 19.83 -9.58 -3.82
N ALA A 38 18.70 -8.84 -3.81
CA ALA A 38 17.83 -8.73 -2.66
C ALA A 38 16.94 -9.96 -2.51
N SER A 39 16.76 -10.45 -1.28
CA SER A 39 15.75 -11.48 -1.00
C SER A 39 14.34 -10.91 -1.07
N VAL A 40 13.33 -11.77 -1.22
CA VAL A 40 11.91 -11.34 -1.20
C VAL A 40 11.56 -10.62 0.10
N VAL A 41 12.08 -11.08 1.23
CA VAL A 41 11.92 -10.40 2.54
C VAL A 41 12.51 -8.99 2.51
N GLN A 42 13.67 -8.79 1.88
CA GLN A 42 14.22 -7.44 1.72
C GLN A 42 13.37 -6.58 0.78
N LEU A 43 12.78 -7.15 -0.28
CA LEU A 43 11.85 -6.43 -1.15
C LEU A 43 10.57 -6.02 -0.41
N GLN A 44 10.05 -6.88 0.46
CA GLN A 44 8.93 -6.53 1.34
C GLN A 44 9.29 -5.41 2.31
N TRP A 45 10.52 -5.41 2.85
CA TRP A 45 11.03 -4.31 3.65
C TRP A 45 11.21 -3.01 2.86
N VAL A 46 11.53 -3.06 1.57
CA VAL A 46 11.55 -1.86 0.71
C VAL A 46 10.19 -1.17 0.66
N ILE A 47 9.10 -1.94 0.63
CA ILE A 47 7.73 -1.40 0.71
C ILE A 47 7.37 -1.11 2.18
N GLY A 48 7.58 -2.09 3.06
CA GLY A 48 7.16 -2.04 4.45
C GLY A 48 7.79 -0.93 5.27
N ALA A 49 9.08 -0.61 5.04
CA ALA A 49 9.77 0.44 5.78
C ALA A 49 9.15 1.84 5.52
N TYR A 50 8.75 2.12 4.28
CA TYR A 50 8.03 3.35 3.95
C TYR A 50 6.66 3.37 4.63
N ALA A 51 5.86 2.34 4.41
CA ALA A 51 4.50 2.24 4.94
C ALA A 51 4.48 2.28 6.49
N LEU A 52 5.44 1.60 7.14
CA LEU A 52 5.60 1.59 8.59
C LEU A 52 5.88 3.00 9.13
N THR A 53 6.93 3.65 8.64
CA THR A 53 7.31 4.97 9.15
C THR A 53 6.25 6.03 8.82
N PHE A 54 5.62 5.93 7.65
CA PHE A 54 4.49 6.77 7.27
C PHE A 54 3.31 6.60 8.24
N ALA A 55 2.80 5.37 8.43
CA ALA A 55 1.66 5.09 9.29
C ALA A 55 1.93 5.41 10.78
N ALA A 56 3.13 5.09 11.25
CA ALA A 56 3.51 5.24 12.65
C ALA A 56 3.52 6.70 13.14
N ILE A 57 3.92 7.63 12.25
CA ILE A 57 4.19 9.02 12.67
C ILE A 57 3.17 10.01 12.08
N MET A 58 2.35 9.59 11.11
CA MET A 58 1.43 10.47 10.39
C MET A 58 0.47 11.22 11.32
N LEU A 59 -0.09 10.54 12.34
CA LEU A 59 -0.97 11.15 13.34
C LEU A 59 -0.26 12.26 14.12
N ALA A 60 0.96 11.98 14.60
CA ALA A 60 1.77 12.94 15.34
C ALA A 60 2.17 14.13 14.47
N CYS A 61 2.56 13.90 13.20
CA CYS A 61 2.90 14.97 12.27
C CYS A 61 1.72 15.88 11.97
N GLY A 62 0.49 15.36 11.97
CA GLY A 62 -0.72 16.18 11.89
C GLY A 62 -0.83 17.19 13.04
N MET A 63 -0.64 16.73 14.27
CA MET A 63 -0.64 17.59 15.47
C MET A 63 0.52 18.58 15.48
N ILE A 64 1.74 18.13 15.13
CA ILE A 64 2.91 18.99 14.99
C ILE A 64 2.65 20.11 13.98
N GLY A 65 2.01 19.79 12.87
CA GLY A 65 1.62 20.76 11.85
C GLY A 65 0.63 21.80 12.35
N ASP A 66 -0.34 21.39 13.17
CA ASP A 66 -1.30 22.30 13.78
C ASP A 66 -0.64 23.24 14.80
N GLU A 67 0.34 22.77 15.59
CA GLU A 67 1.05 23.55 16.61
C GLU A 67 2.13 24.48 15.99
N LEU A 68 3.03 23.92 15.15
CA LEU A 68 4.21 24.65 14.65
C LEU A 68 3.99 25.39 13.31
N GLY A 69 2.90 25.10 12.63
CA GLY A 69 2.57 25.65 11.32
C GLY A 69 2.57 24.55 10.25
N ARG A 70 1.44 24.43 9.59
CA ARG A 70 1.17 23.36 8.60
C ARG A 70 2.12 23.43 7.41
N LYS A 71 2.33 24.63 6.87
CA LYS A 71 3.26 24.84 5.74
C LYS A 71 4.69 24.47 6.12
N LYS A 72 5.18 24.89 7.29
CA LYS A 72 6.54 24.59 7.74
C LYS A 72 6.78 23.09 7.85
N VAL A 73 5.84 22.35 8.48
CA VAL A 73 5.95 20.90 8.64
C VAL A 73 5.86 20.18 7.29
N MET A 74 4.98 20.62 6.39
CA MET A 74 4.90 20.09 5.03
C MET A 74 6.18 20.29 4.24
N LEU A 75 6.80 21.48 4.31
CA LEU A 75 8.07 21.77 3.61
C LEU A 75 9.23 20.94 4.19
N ALA A 76 9.31 20.82 5.51
CA ALA A 76 10.29 19.96 6.16
C ALA A 76 10.11 18.50 5.73
N GLY A 77 8.86 18.01 5.73
CA GLY A 77 8.51 16.66 5.27
C GLY A 77 8.88 16.43 3.80
N ALA A 78 8.52 17.35 2.91
CA ALA A 78 8.90 17.25 1.49
C ALA A 78 10.42 17.23 1.30
N GLY A 79 11.17 18.03 2.09
CA GLY A 79 12.63 18.02 2.09
C GLY A 79 13.21 16.68 2.55
N VAL A 80 12.67 16.10 3.63
CA VAL A 80 13.05 14.77 4.12
C VAL A 80 12.72 13.68 3.10
N PHE A 81 11.56 13.75 2.44
CA PHE A 81 11.18 12.84 1.35
C PHE A 81 12.18 12.89 0.19
N CYS A 82 12.56 14.10 -0.24
CA CYS A 82 13.56 14.29 -1.29
C CYS A 82 14.94 13.74 -0.88
N ALA A 83 15.38 13.97 0.36
CA ALA A 83 16.63 13.43 0.87
C ALA A 83 16.63 11.89 0.93
N GLY A 84 15.53 11.29 1.38
CA GLY A 84 15.32 9.85 1.34
C GLY A 84 15.33 9.29 -0.08
N SER A 85 14.75 10.04 -1.04
CA SER A 85 14.74 9.67 -2.46
C SER A 85 16.15 9.64 -3.06
N VAL A 86 17.01 10.62 -2.72
CA VAL A 86 18.44 10.59 -3.09
C VAL A 86 19.15 9.38 -2.49
N LEU A 87 18.90 9.10 -1.21
CA LEU A 87 19.49 7.94 -0.53
C LEU A 87 19.09 6.62 -1.22
N CYS A 88 17.83 6.49 -1.63
CA CYS A 88 17.33 5.34 -2.40
C CYS A 88 17.97 5.26 -3.79
N ALA A 89 18.03 6.38 -4.53
CA ALA A 89 18.61 6.41 -5.88
C ALA A 89 20.08 6.00 -5.92
N LEU A 90 20.82 6.33 -4.86
CA LEU A 90 22.26 6.04 -4.71
C LEU A 90 22.53 4.75 -3.93
N ALA A 91 21.51 4.00 -3.52
CA ALA A 91 21.67 2.81 -2.68
C ALA A 91 22.54 1.73 -3.35
N PRO A 92 23.65 1.30 -2.70
CA PRO A 92 24.52 0.25 -3.21
C PRO A 92 24.04 -1.17 -2.86
N ASN A 93 23.10 -1.29 -1.92
CA ASN A 93 22.58 -2.55 -1.40
C ASN A 93 21.17 -2.37 -0.82
N ALA A 94 20.46 -3.48 -0.59
CA ALA A 94 19.10 -3.46 -0.07
C ALA A 94 18.96 -2.80 1.31
N PRO A 95 19.83 -3.00 2.31
CA PRO A 95 19.73 -2.31 3.60
C PRO A 95 19.74 -0.78 3.51
N VAL A 96 20.60 -0.20 2.67
CA VAL A 96 20.64 1.26 2.45
C VAL A 96 19.36 1.73 1.76
N LEU A 97 18.85 0.97 0.80
CA LEU A 97 17.58 1.26 0.16
C LEU A 97 16.42 1.24 1.15
N ILE A 98 16.34 0.23 2.02
CA ILE A 98 15.33 0.12 3.08
C ILE A 98 15.40 1.32 4.04
N ALA A 99 16.61 1.72 4.45
CA ALA A 99 16.80 2.91 5.28
C ALA A 99 16.32 4.18 4.56
N GLY A 100 16.64 4.33 3.28
CA GLY A 100 16.14 5.44 2.44
C GLY A 100 14.62 5.46 2.34
N ARG A 101 13.98 4.30 2.20
CA ARG A 101 12.52 4.15 2.21
C ARG A 101 11.90 4.57 3.54
N ALA A 102 12.53 4.20 4.66
CA ALA A 102 12.08 4.67 5.98
C ALA A 102 12.15 6.20 6.10
N VAL A 103 13.23 6.83 5.61
CA VAL A 103 13.37 8.29 5.58
C VAL A 103 12.30 8.92 4.68
N MET A 104 12.02 8.35 3.50
CA MET A 104 10.93 8.82 2.63
C MET A 104 9.58 8.74 3.32
N GLY A 105 9.28 7.65 4.03
CA GLY A 105 8.04 7.47 4.80
C GLY A 105 7.86 8.53 5.90
N LEU A 106 8.93 8.87 6.62
CA LEU A 106 8.94 10.00 7.57
C LEU A 106 8.59 11.33 6.90
N GLY A 107 9.18 11.59 5.73
CA GLY A 107 8.91 12.79 4.94
C GLY A 107 7.46 12.87 4.45
N ALA A 108 6.92 11.77 3.97
CA ALA A 108 5.53 11.65 3.54
C ALA A 108 4.56 11.87 4.71
N ALA A 109 4.82 11.25 5.87
CA ALA A 109 4.03 11.41 7.10
C ALA A 109 3.94 12.86 7.57
N ALA A 110 5.02 13.63 7.44
CA ALA A 110 5.04 15.04 7.78
C ALA A 110 4.33 15.93 6.74
N SER A 111 4.30 15.50 5.47
CA SER A 111 3.77 16.31 4.37
C SER A 111 2.26 16.15 4.18
N GLU A 112 1.72 14.95 4.27
CA GLU A 112 0.38 14.64 3.79
C GLU A 112 -0.76 15.20 4.68
N PRO A 113 -0.76 15.04 6.03
CA PRO A 113 -1.88 15.50 6.87
C PRO A 113 -2.13 17.00 6.75
N GLY A 114 -1.07 17.79 6.58
CA GLY A 114 -1.14 19.23 6.38
C GLY A 114 -1.93 19.63 5.13
N THR A 115 -1.93 18.81 4.08
CA THR A 115 -2.60 19.13 2.81
C THR A 115 -4.10 19.33 2.98
N LEU A 116 -4.77 18.42 3.69
CA LEU A 116 -6.21 18.49 3.93
C LEU A 116 -6.57 19.61 4.89
N SER A 117 -5.75 19.84 5.92
CA SER A 117 -5.93 20.92 6.89
C SER A 117 -5.80 22.30 6.23
N VAL A 118 -4.82 22.48 5.34
CA VAL A 118 -4.66 23.72 4.58
C VAL A 118 -5.81 23.95 3.59
N ILE A 119 -6.31 22.93 2.91
CA ILE A 119 -7.49 23.03 2.03
C ILE A 119 -8.70 23.59 2.80
N ARG A 120 -8.92 23.15 4.04
CA ARG A 120 -10.00 23.66 4.88
C ARG A 120 -9.82 25.12 5.27
N HIS A 121 -8.60 25.54 5.52
CA HIS A 121 -8.28 26.93 5.82
C HIS A 121 -8.47 27.84 4.60
N LEU A 122 -8.10 27.37 3.41
CA LEU A 122 -8.21 28.13 2.17
C LEU A 122 -9.66 28.26 1.65
N TYR A 123 -10.50 27.26 1.91
CA TYR A 123 -11.87 27.21 1.40
C TYR A 123 -12.89 27.23 2.55
N THR A 124 -13.35 28.42 2.91
CA THR A 124 -14.32 28.64 4.00
C THR A 124 -15.74 28.28 3.61
N GLY A 125 -16.11 28.41 2.32
CA GLY A 125 -17.42 28.03 1.81
C GLY A 125 -17.61 26.52 1.72
N THR A 126 -18.71 25.99 2.27
CA THR A 126 -19.00 24.54 2.33
C THR A 126 -18.92 23.86 0.96
N ARG A 127 -19.51 24.49 -0.08
CA ARG A 127 -19.54 23.93 -1.44
C ARG A 127 -18.14 23.95 -2.11
N GLU A 128 -17.38 25.03 -1.90
CA GLU A 128 -16.02 25.17 -2.45
C GLU A 128 -15.07 24.20 -1.78
N ARG A 129 -15.15 24.08 -0.45
CA ARG A 129 -14.38 23.13 0.34
C ARG A 129 -14.66 21.68 -0.06
N ALA A 130 -15.93 21.29 -0.19
CA ALA A 130 -16.30 19.95 -0.65
C ALA A 130 -15.74 19.64 -2.04
N ARG A 131 -15.75 20.63 -2.94
CA ARG A 131 -15.16 20.48 -4.28
C ARG A 131 -13.62 20.33 -4.22
N ALA A 132 -12.93 21.11 -3.39
CA ALA A 132 -11.47 21.03 -3.23
C ALA A 132 -11.05 19.69 -2.62
N ILE A 133 -11.77 19.19 -1.60
CA ILE A 133 -11.55 17.86 -1.01
C ILE A 133 -11.82 16.76 -2.05
N GLY A 134 -12.86 16.92 -2.89
CA GLY A 134 -13.14 16.00 -4.00
C GLY A 134 -11.99 15.92 -5.01
N VAL A 135 -11.37 17.05 -5.36
CA VAL A 135 -10.17 17.10 -6.22
C VAL A 135 -8.99 16.41 -5.54
N TRP A 136 -8.75 16.69 -4.26
CA TRP A 136 -7.72 16.04 -3.45
C TRP A 136 -7.86 14.51 -3.45
N ALA A 137 -9.07 14.00 -3.20
CA ALA A 137 -9.33 12.56 -3.21
C ALA A 137 -9.19 11.93 -4.61
N ALA A 138 -9.60 12.65 -5.65
CA ALA A 138 -9.43 12.20 -7.03
C ALA A 138 -7.95 12.10 -7.43
N VAL A 139 -7.12 13.05 -7.00
CA VAL A 139 -5.67 13.04 -7.26
C VAL A 139 -4.97 11.91 -6.53
N SER A 140 -5.37 11.58 -5.29
CA SER A 140 -4.80 10.41 -4.58
C SER A 140 -5.12 9.09 -5.31
N GLY A 141 -6.35 8.94 -5.80
CA GLY A 141 -6.74 7.77 -6.61
C GLY A 141 -5.99 7.70 -7.95
N LEU A 142 -5.83 8.85 -8.62
CA LEU A 142 -5.06 8.97 -9.86
C LEU A 142 -3.59 8.58 -9.65
N ALA A 143 -2.98 9.03 -8.55
CA ALA A 143 -1.59 8.73 -8.22
C ALA A 143 -1.36 7.23 -8.03
N LEU A 144 -2.21 6.57 -7.23
CA LEU A 144 -2.16 5.11 -7.04
C LEU A 144 -2.30 4.35 -8.37
N ALA A 145 -3.22 4.80 -9.22
CA ALA A 145 -3.48 4.17 -10.51
C ALA A 145 -2.32 4.30 -11.49
N LEU A 146 -1.65 5.45 -11.52
CA LEU A 146 -0.55 5.72 -12.46
C LEU A 146 0.79 5.10 -12.02
N GLY A 147 0.93 4.69 -10.75
CA GLY A 147 2.17 4.12 -10.23
C GLY A 147 2.75 3.00 -11.08
N PRO A 148 2.02 1.92 -11.37
CA PRO A 148 2.54 0.81 -12.17
C PRO A 148 2.93 1.22 -13.59
N VAL A 149 2.19 2.12 -14.22
CA VAL A 149 2.48 2.59 -15.59
C VAL A 149 3.75 3.45 -15.59
N ILE A 150 3.82 4.45 -14.71
CA ILE A 150 4.99 5.33 -14.58
C ILE A 150 6.20 4.51 -14.15
N GLY A 151 6.04 3.59 -13.18
CA GLY A 151 7.09 2.69 -12.71
C GLY A 151 7.65 1.83 -13.83
N GLY A 152 6.80 1.18 -14.60
CA GLY A 152 7.22 0.35 -15.73
C GLY A 152 7.94 1.14 -16.83
N LEU A 153 7.47 2.36 -17.13
CA LEU A 153 8.13 3.25 -18.09
C LEU A 153 9.51 3.69 -17.58
N LEU A 154 9.64 4.07 -16.31
CA LEU A 154 10.91 4.49 -15.71
C LEU A 154 11.91 3.34 -15.63
N VAL A 155 11.46 2.16 -15.22
CA VAL A 155 12.29 0.95 -15.16
C VAL A 155 12.73 0.52 -16.56
N GLY A 156 11.83 0.55 -17.54
CA GLY A 156 12.12 0.20 -18.92
C GLY A 156 13.05 1.20 -19.63
N ALA A 157 12.94 2.51 -19.31
CA ALA A 157 13.77 3.53 -19.95
C ALA A 157 15.17 3.65 -19.34
N TRP A 158 15.29 3.46 -18.02
CA TRP A 158 16.55 3.66 -17.31
C TRP A 158 16.89 2.46 -16.41
N SER A 159 16.31 2.40 -15.24
CA SER A 159 16.40 1.34 -14.24
C SER A 159 15.43 1.64 -13.09
N TRP A 160 15.34 0.76 -12.08
CA TRP A 160 14.61 1.03 -10.85
C TRP A 160 15.06 2.33 -10.13
N ARG A 161 16.32 2.73 -10.28
CA ARG A 161 16.83 4.01 -9.72
C ARG A 161 16.13 5.23 -10.32
N GLY A 162 15.63 5.12 -11.55
CA GLY A 162 14.87 6.16 -12.22
C GLY A 162 13.60 6.57 -11.46
N ILE A 163 12.99 5.63 -10.72
CA ILE A 163 11.82 5.91 -9.86
C ILE A 163 12.17 6.97 -8.80
N PHE A 164 13.29 6.80 -8.14
CA PHE A 164 13.72 7.70 -7.06
C PHE A 164 14.24 9.05 -7.60
N TRP A 165 14.89 9.06 -8.75
CA TRP A 165 15.23 10.33 -9.42
C TRP A 165 13.99 11.08 -9.87
N PHE A 166 12.97 10.40 -10.37
CA PHE A 166 11.67 11.01 -10.67
C PHE A 166 11.05 11.62 -9.40
N ASN A 167 11.01 10.87 -8.29
CA ASN A 167 10.52 11.36 -7.01
C ASN A 167 11.27 12.61 -6.53
N LEU A 168 12.58 12.66 -6.70
CA LEU A 168 13.38 13.83 -6.34
C LEU A 168 12.99 15.06 -7.17
N VAL A 169 12.94 14.94 -8.50
CA VAL A 169 12.65 16.07 -9.40
C VAL A 169 11.25 16.63 -9.14
N PHE A 170 10.26 15.75 -9.10
CA PHE A 170 8.87 16.16 -8.84
C PHE A 170 8.66 16.59 -7.39
N GLY A 171 9.37 16.00 -6.43
CA GLY A 171 9.37 16.39 -5.02
C GLY A 171 9.90 17.79 -4.81
N LEU A 172 11.02 18.15 -5.45
CA LEU A 172 11.55 19.51 -5.43
C LEU A 172 10.59 20.50 -6.09
N ALA A 173 9.98 20.14 -7.21
CA ALA A 173 8.97 20.97 -7.87
C ALA A 173 7.76 21.21 -6.95
N ALA A 174 7.25 20.15 -6.29
CA ALA A 174 6.17 20.26 -5.32
C ALA A 174 6.55 21.11 -4.11
N LEU A 175 7.76 20.92 -3.57
CA LEU A 175 8.29 21.71 -2.45
C LEU A 175 8.34 23.20 -2.80
N ILE A 176 8.89 23.56 -3.97
CA ILE A 176 8.93 24.95 -4.44
C ILE A 176 7.51 25.52 -4.63
N ALA A 177 6.62 24.73 -5.27
CA ALA A 177 5.25 25.15 -5.49
C ALA A 177 4.51 25.43 -4.17
N VAL A 178 4.65 24.55 -3.16
CA VAL A 178 4.09 24.74 -1.81
C VAL A 178 4.71 25.95 -1.12
N ALA A 179 6.05 26.11 -1.20
CA ALA A 179 6.75 27.23 -0.57
C ALA A 179 6.25 28.58 -1.07
N VAL A 180 5.99 28.70 -2.37
CA VAL A 180 5.59 29.97 -3.01
C VAL A 180 4.09 30.23 -2.90
N THR A 181 3.24 29.20 -2.99
CA THR A 181 1.79 29.40 -3.20
C THR A 181 0.93 29.14 -1.97
N VAL A 182 1.40 28.31 -1.04
CA VAL A 182 0.62 27.96 0.15
C VAL A 182 0.88 28.96 1.27
N PRO A 183 -0.15 29.60 1.85
CA PRO A 183 0.02 30.45 3.01
C PRO A 183 0.34 29.62 4.26
N GLU A 184 1.05 30.23 5.21
CA GLU A 184 1.21 29.61 6.52
C GLU A 184 -0.12 29.59 7.27
N SER A 185 -0.38 28.48 7.96
CA SER A 185 -1.54 28.34 8.84
C SER A 185 -1.15 27.49 10.04
N ALA A 186 -1.44 27.99 11.23
CA ALA A 186 -1.31 27.31 12.49
C ALA A 186 -2.61 27.48 13.25
N ASP A 187 -2.91 26.59 14.16
CA ASP A 187 -4.02 26.74 15.09
C ASP A 187 -3.45 27.18 16.45
N PRO A 188 -3.68 28.44 16.88
CA PRO A 188 -3.18 28.92 18.18
C PRO A 188 -3.73 28.15 19.39
N THR A 189 -4.82 27.40 19.19
CA THR A 189 -5.47 26.58 20.22
C THR A 189 -5.13 25.09 20.07
N ALA A 190 -4.20 24.74 19.17
CA ALA A 190 -3.80 23.36 18.93
C ALA A 190 -3.32 22.69 20.22
N ALA A 191 -3.77 21.47 20.40
CA ALA A 191 -3.29 20.63 21.49
C ALA A 191 -1.82 20.28 21.29
N ARG A 192 -1.06 20.19 22.40
CA ARG A 192 0.32 19.73 22.37
C ARG A 192 0.39 18.30 21.85
N VAL A 193 1.49 17.98 21.15
CA VAL A 193 1.75 16.65 20.63
C VAL A 193 1.74 15.60 21.73
N ASP A 194 0.95 14.57 21.58
CA ASP A 194 0.97 13.41 22.47
C ASP A 194 2.16 12.49 22.14
N ILE A 195 3.29 12.77 22.79
CA ILE A 195 4.53 12.00 22.60
C ILE A 195 4.36 10.56 23.09
N ALA A 196 3.64 10.35 24.18
CA ALA A 196 3.46 9.01 24.75
C ALA A 196 2.52 8.16 23.87
N GLY A 197 1.40 8.72 23.42
CA GLY A 197 0.52 8.06 22.44
C GLY A 197 1.25 7.75 21.14
N THR A 198 2.06 8.69 20.62
CA THR A 198 2.90 8.46 19.44
C THR A 198 3.88 7.32 19.66
N PHE A 199 4.58 7.28 20.78
CA PHE A 199 5.55 6.22 21.09
C PHE A 199 4.89 4.85 21.18
N PHE A 200 3.78 4.72 21.92
CA PHE A 200 3.08 3.45 22.05
C PHE A 200 2.43 3.00 20.72
N GLY A 201 1.81 3.92 19.99
CA GLY A 201 1.17 3.60 18.70
C GLY A 201 2.19 3.22 17.63
N ALA A 202 3.24 4.02 17.46
CA ALA A 202 4.32 3.74 16.52
C ALA A 202 5.05 2.44 16.86
N GLY A 203 5.35 2.23 18.16
CA GLY A 203 6.00 1.02 18.63
C GLY A 203 5.14 -0.24 18.42
N ALA A 204 3.84 -0.16 18.67
CA ALA A 204 2.90 -1.25 18.42
C ALA A 204 2.84 -1.63 16.92
N LEU A 205 2.75 -0.62 16.04
CA LEU A 205 2.75 -0.82 14.60
C LEU A 205 4.09 -1.40 14.11
N ALA A 206 5.21 -0.86 14.62
CA ALA A 206 6.54 -1.37 14.28
C ALA A 206 6.68 -2.84 14.68
N ALA A 207 6.39 -3.18 15.94
CA ALA A 207 6.49 -4.56 16.41
C ALA A 207 5.58 -5.52 15.64
N LEU A 208 4.35 -5.09 15.32
CA LEU A 208 3.41 -5.87 14.50
C LEU A 208 3.95 -6.13 13.09
N MET A 209 4.45 -5.08 12.42
CA MET A 209 4.97 -5.19 11.06
C MET A 209 6.25 -6.04 11.01
N PHE A 210 7.17 -5.87 11.98
CA PHE A 210 8.33 -6.75 12.12
C PHE A 210 7.90 -8.21 12.29
N ALA A 211 6.93 -8.48 13.18
CA ALA A 211 6.42 -9.82 13.40
C ALA A 211 5.82 -10.45 12.12
N ILE A 212 5.05 -9.68 11.36
CA ILE A 212 4.40 -10.16 10.14
C ILE A 212 5.44 -10.46 9.04
N ILE A 213 6.43 -9.58 8.84
CA ILE A 213 7.48 -9.76 7.83
C ILE A 213 8.40 -10.91 8.22
N ASP A 214 8.82 -10.99 9.48
CA ASP A 214 9.72 -12.02 9.97
C ASP A 214 9.07 -13.43 9.99
N ALA A 215 7.74 -13.47 10.17
CA ALA A 215 6.98 -14.72 10.15
C ALA A 215 7.08 -15.49 8.83
N GLU A 216 7.45 -14.84 7.74
CA GLU A 216 7.66 -15.49 6.44
C GLU A 216 8.87 -16.43 6.48
N THR A 217 9.96 -16.01 7.14
CA THR A 217 11.21 -16.79 7.21
C THR A 217 11.29 -17.67 8.45
N ALA A 218 10.92 -17.12 9.62
CA ALA A 218 10.99 -17.81 10.91
C ALA A 218 9.76 -18.70 11.19
N GLY A 219 8.64 -18.42 10.49
CA GLY A 219 7.34 -19.05 10.75
C GLY A 219 6.58 -18.42 11.91
N PHE A 220 5.24 -18.40 11.82
CA PHE A 220 4.37 -17.82 12.86
C PHE A 220 4.49 -18.50 14.24
N GLY A 221 5.04 -19.71 14.31
CA GLY A 221 5.28 -20.44 15.57
C GLY A 221 6.64 -20.19 16.21
N SER A 222 7.50 -19.39 15.61
CA SER A 222 8.83 -19.11 16.17
C SER A 222 8.73 -18.26 17.45
N ALA A 223 9.68 -18.45 18.37
CA ALA A 223 9.73 -17.69 19.60
C ALA A 223 9.94 -16.19 19.35
N GLU A 224 10.66 -15.84 18.29
CA GLU A 224 10.91 -14.47 17.88
C GLU A 224 9.63 -13.78 17.42
N VAL A 225 8.88 -14.38 16.51
CA VAL A 225 7.60 -13.84 16.00
C VAL A 225 6.56 -13.75 17.12
N ILE A 226 6.46 -14.79 17.98
CA ILE A 226 5.54 -14.78 19.13
C ILE A 226 5.93 -13.65 20.11
N SER A 227 7.22 -13.44 20.35
CA SER A 227 7.68 -12.36 21.24
C SER A 227 7.37 -10.97 20.65
N LEU A 228 7.57 -10.76 19.35
CA LEU A 228 7.23 -9.52 18.65
C LEU A 228 5.72 -9.25 18.67
N LEU A 229 4.89 -10.29 18.44
CA LEU A 229 3.43 -10.18 18.58
C LEU A 229 3.03 -9.84 20.02
N GLY A 230 3.70 -10.43 21.01
CA GLY A 230 3.51 -10.09 22.42
C GLY A 230 3.84 -8.64 22.73
N VAL A 231 4.98 -8.15 22.22
CA VAL A 231 5.38 -6.74 22.35
C VAL A 231 4.37 -5.82 21.66
N ALA A 232 3.94 -6.17 20.44
CA ALA A 232 2.92 -5.42 19.71
C ALA A 232 1.61 -5.33 20.48
N ALA A 233 1.15 -6.44 21.05
CA ALA A 233 -0.07 -6.49 21.86
C ALA A 233 0.04 -5.65 23.14
N VAL A 234 1.18 -5.72 23.86
CA VAL A 234 1.44 -4.92 25.07
C VAL A 234 1.47 -3.42 24.73
N LEU A 235 2.18 -3.03 23.68
CA LEU A 235 2.24 -1.63 23.25
C LEU A 235 0.88 -1.11 22.74
N ALA A 236 0.11 -1.93 22.02
CA ALA A 236 -1.25 -1.59 21.60
C ALA A 236 -2.20 -1.43 22.79
N ALA A 237 -2.08 -2.29 23.80
CA ALA A 237 -2.84 -2.16 25.05
C ALA A 237 -2.43 -0.90 25.84
N ALA A 238 -1.13 -0.60 25.91
CA ALA A 238 -0.61 0.63 26.52
C ALA A 238 -1.12 1.88 25.76
N PHE A 239 -1.09 1.86 24.42
CA PHE A 239 -1.67 2.90 23.57
C PHE A 239 -3.16 3.10 23.88
N ALA A 240 -3.93 2.02 23.87
CA ALA A 240 -5.38 2.10 24.14
C ALA A 240 -5.68 2.60 25.58
N ALA A 241 -4.89 2.22 26.55
CA ALA A 241 -5.02 2.68 27.93
C ALA A 241 -4.65 4.16 28.07
N TRP A 242 -3.61 4.61 27.36
CA TRP A 242 -3.17 5.99 27.34
C TRP A 242 -4.19 6.89 26.66
N GLU A 243 -4.63 6.56 25.42
CA GLU A 243 -5.61 7.32 24.65
C GLU A 243 -6.96 7.52 25.36
N ARG A 244 -7.34 6.58 26.23
CA ARG A 244 -8.55 6.72 27.08
C ARG A 244 -8.39 7.74 28.20
N ARG A 245 -7.16 8.11 28.55
CA ARG A 245 -6.83 9.03 29.66
C ARG A 245 -6.24 10.34 29.18
N ALA A 246 -5.76 10.39 27.95
CA ALA A 246 -5.15 11.57 27.37
C ALA A 246 -6.20 12.68 27.23
N ALA A 247 -5.84 13.91 27.64
CA ALA A 247 -6.69 15.07 27.50
C ALA A 247 -6.93 15.43 26.01
N HIS A 248 -5.92 15.15 25.17
CA HIS A 248 -5.95 15.37 23.73
C HIS A 248 -5.45 14.10 23.00
N PRO A 249 -6.31 13.08 22.86
CA PRO A 249 -5.91 11.82 22.26
C PRO A 249 -5.57 11.99 20.78
N LEU A 250 -4.51 11.30 20.32
CA LEU A 250 -4.15 11.16 18.90
C LEU A 250 -5.28 10.50 18.11
N LEU A 251 -5.87 9.47 18.72
CA LEU A 251 -6.91 8.65 18.11
C LEU A 251 -8.01 8.39 19.14
N ASP A 252 -9.14 9.07 18.99
CA ASP A 252 -10.28 8.84 19.86
C ASP A 252 -10.91 7.47 19.60
N LEU A 253 -10.58 6.51 20.45
CA LEU A 253 -11.02 5.13 20.34
C LEU A 253 -12.53 4.93 20.42
N ARG A 254 -13.30 5.95 20.86
CA ARG A 254 -14.77 5.90 20.89
C ARG A 254 -15.37 5.77 19.49
N TYR A 255 -14.72 6.36 18.46
CA TYR A 255 -15.18 6.24 17.08
C TYR A 255 -15.11 4.82 16.53
N PHE A 256 -14.20 3.97 17.02
CA PHE A 256 -14.15 2.56 16.63
C PHE A 256 -15.34 1.72 17.13
N ARG A 257 -16.16 2.26 18.05
CA ARG A 257 -17.45 1.65 18.43
C ARG A 257 -18.56 1.95 17.41
N LEU A 258 -18.36 2.93 16.54
CA LEU A 258 -19.32 3.30 15.51
C LEU A 258 -19.13 2.42 14.26
N PRO A 259 -20.09 1.58 13.86
CA PRO A 259 -19.97 0.75 12.67
C PRO A 259 -19.67 1.54 11.38
N ARG A 260 -20.09 2.82 11.33
CA ARG A 260 -19.85 3.74 10.21
C ARG A 260 -18.42 4.24 10.10
N PHE A 261 -17.64 4.18 11.18
CA PHE A 261 -16.22 4.49 11.21
C PHE A 261 -15.39 3.21 11.00
N THR A 262 -15.69 2.18 11.76
CA THR A 262 -14.94 0.93 11.78
C THR A 262 -15.15 0.10 10.52
N GLY A 263 -16.39 0.01 10.01
CA GLY A 263 -16.68 -0.72 8.79
C GLY A 263 -15.85 -0.25 7.60
N PRO A 264 -15.92 1.03 7.20
CA PRO A 264 -15.08 1.56 6.12
C PRO A 264 -13.58 1.46 6.38
N SER A 265 -13.11 1.58 7.63
CA SER A 265 -11.69 1.39 7.97
C SER A 265 -11.22 -0.05 7.72
N ILE A 266 -12.06 -1.05 8.04
CA ILE A 266 -11.78 -2.46 7.71
C ILE A 266 -11.82 -2.68 6.19
N VAL A 267 -12.76 -2.07 5.48
CA VAL A 267 -12.81 -2.13 4.02
C VAL A 267 -11.53 -1.55 3.42
N ALA A 268 -11.05 -0.41 3.94
CA ALA A 268 -9.78 0.20 3.52
C ALA A 268 -8.61 -0.77 3.73
N PHE A 269 -8.50 -1.40 4.90
CA PHE A 269 -7.49 -2.41 5.19
C PHE A 269 -7.54 -3.59 4.20
N CYS A 270 -8.70 -4.23 4.02
CA CYS A 270 -8.84 -5.41 3.16
C CYS A 270 -8.59 -5.09 1.68
N THR A 271 -9.07 -3.94 1.19
CA THR A 271 -8.86 -3.55 -0.20
C THR A 271 -7.40 -3.22 -0.48
N TYR A 272 -6.69 -2.55 0.45
CA TYR A 272 -5.26 -2.27 0.28
C TYR A 272 -4.40 -3.53 0.42
N LEU A 273 -4.74 -4.44 1.34
CA LEU A 273 -4.11 -5.75 1.43
C LEU A 273 -4.16 -6.49 0.09
N ALA A 274 -5.33 -6.57 -0.53
CA ALA A 274 -5.50 -7.22 -1.82
C ALA A 274 -4.83 -6.45 -2.97
N THR A 275 -4.87 -5.11 -2.96
CA THR A 275 -4.27 -4.25 -3.98
C THR A 275 -2.75 -4.41 -4.03
N PHE A 276 -2.10 -4.36 -2.86
CA PHE A 276 -0.64 -4.51 -2.80
C PHE A 276 -0.19 -5.91 -3.15
N ALA A 277 -0.95 -6.94 -2.77
CA ALA A 277 -0.68 -8.30 -3.21
C ALA A 277 -0.68 -8.43 -4.74
N ILE A 278 -1.67 -7.84 -5.42
CA ILE A 278 -1.70 -7.84 -6.88
C ILE A 278 -0.47 -7.14 -7.45
N PHE A 279 -0.21 -5.90 -7.02
CA PHE A 279 0.91 -5.14 -7.57
C PHE A 279 2.25 -5.81 -7.31
N PHE A 280 2.48 -6.28 -6.08
CA PHE A 280 3.73 -6.92 -5.69
C PHE A 280 3.95 -8.24 -6.42
N PHE A 281 3.04 -9.20 -6.23
CA PHE A 281 3.26 -10.55 -6.70
C PHE A 281 3.03 -10.72 -8.21
N THR A 282 2.08 -9.99 -8.80
CA THR A 282 1.90 -10.03 -10.26
C THR A 282 3.09 -9.41 -10.98
N ALA A 283 3.60 -8.27 -10.50
CA ALA A 283 4.79 -7.67 -11.08
C ALA A 283 6.02 -8.57 -10.95
N LEU A 284 6.23 -9.15 -9.76
CA LEU A 284 7.32 -10.10 -9.52
C LEU A 284 7.21 -11.34 -10.43
N TYR A 285 5.99 -11.91 -10.54
CA TYR A 285 5.74 -13.06 -11.41
C TYR A 285 6.05 -12.75 -12.90
N LEU A 286 5.59 -11.61 -13.41
CA LEU A 286 5.82 -11.22 -14.80
C LEU A 286 7.30 -10.98 -15.12
N VAL A 287 8.08 -10.52 -14.14
CA VAL A 287 9.55 -10.39 -14.31
C VAL A 287 10.25 -11.74 -14.29
N GLU A 288 9.90 -12.62 -13.36
CA GLU A 288 10.62 -13.86 -13.12
C GLU A 288 10.25 -15.00 -14.09
N VAL A 289 8.96 -15.11 -14.43
CA VAL A 289 8.47 -16.27 -15.20
C VAL A 289 8.51 -16.02 -16.70
N PRO A 290 7.76 -15.05 -17.29
CA PRO A 290 7.88 -14.72 -18.70
C PRO A 290 9.09 -13.82 -19.01
N ALA A 291 9.83 -13.34 -17.99
CA ALA A 291 10.95 -12.42 -18.10
C ALA A 291 10.59 -11.10 -18.83
N ASP A 292 9.43 -10.54 -18.47
CA ASP A 292 8.90 -9.35 -19.09
C ASP A 292 9.73 -8.09 -18.78
N SER A 293 9.87 -7.24 -19.78
CA SER A 293 10.46 -5.92 -19.62
C SER A 293 9.54 -4.98 -18.85
N GLY A 294 10.10 -3.92 -18.23
CA GLY A 294 9.30 -2.89 -17.57
C GLY A 294 8.19 -2.30 -18.46
N TYR A 295 8.42 -2.18 -19.77
CA TYR A 295 7.42 -1.71 -20.73
C TYR A 295 6.24 -2.69 -20.89
N GLN A 296 6.50 -3.99 -20.93
CA GLN A 296 5.47 -5.02 -21.02
C GLN A 296 4.63 -5.02 -19.75
N ILE A 297 5.25 -4.95 -18.59
CA ILE A 297 4.55 -4.84 -17.30
C ILE A 297 3.69 -3.58 -17.26
N ALA A 298 4.22 -2.42 -17.71
CA ALA A 298 3.43 -1.19 -17.81
C ALA A 298 2.19 -1.36 -18.70
N LEU A 299 2.32 -2.05 -19.84
CA LEU A 299 1.20 -2.33 -20.75
C LEU A 299 0.13 -3.24 -20.12
N VAL A 300 0.53 -4.25 -19.35
CA VAL A 300 -0.39 -5.15 -18.64
C VAL A 300 -1.18 -4.40 -17.56
N PHE A 301 -0.53 -3.48 -16.83
CA PHE A 301 -1.19 -2.68 -15.80
C PHE A 301 -1.91 -1.43 -16.32
N ALA A 302 -1.64 -0.96 -17.54
CA ALA A 302 -2.23 0.26 -18.08
C ALA A 302 -3.78 0.25 -18.11
N PRO A 303 -4.46 -0.81 -18.58
CA PRO A 303 -5.93 -0.87 -18.56
C PRO A 303 -6.49 -0.86 -17.13
N MET A 304 -5.80 -1.49 -16.16
CA MET A 304 -6.13 -1.43 -14.74
C MET A 304 -6.10 0.01 -14.22
N SER A 305 -5.03 0.74 -14.54
CA SER A 305 -4.85 2.13 -14.15
C SER A 305 -5.93 3.03 -14.73
N VAL A 306 -6.25 2.87 -16.01
CA VAL A 306 -7.30 3.64 -16.70
C VAL A 306 -8.66 3.42 -16.04
N LEU A 307 -9.07 2.15 -15.84
CA LEU A 307 -10.36 1.85 -15.22
C LEU A 307 -10.41 2.22 -13.74
N MET A 308 -9.28 2.19 -13.03
CA MET A 308 -9.19 2.69 -11.65
C MET A 308 -9.47 4.21 -11.58
N ILE A 309 -8.92 4.99 -12.52
CA ILE A 309 -9.17 6.44 -12.62
C ILE A 309 -10.65 6.70 -12.94
N ILE A 310 -11.18 6.04 -13.97
CA ILE A 310 -12.58 6.19 -14.35
C ILE A 310 -13.50 5.79 -13.21
N GLY A 311 -13.22 4.68 -12.53
CA GLY A 311 -13.95 4.19 -11.38
C GLY A 311 -13.95 5.19 -10.21
N SER A 312 -12.81 5.80 -9.89
CA SER A 312 -12.69 6.80 -8.83
C SER A 312 -13.51 8.06 -9.13
N LEU A 313 -13.48 8.55 -10.37
CA LEU A 313 -14.29 9.70 -10.79
C LEU A 313 -15.80 9.38 -10.74
N ALA A 314 -16.20 8.23 -11.26
CA ALA A 314 -17.59 7.77 -11.24
C ALA A 314 -18.09 7.57 -9.80
N ALA A 315 -17.25 7.04 -8.91
CA ALA A 315 -17.59 6.79 -7.51
C ALA A 315 -17.91 8.06 -6.73
N GLY A 316 -17.17 9.16 -6.96
CA GLY A 316 -17.45 10.45 -6.34
C GLY A 316 -18.86 10.95 -6.70
N TYR A 317 -19.23 10.87 -7.99
CA TYR A 317 -20.55 11.26 -8.46
C TYR A 317 -21.65 10.33 -7.93
N TRP A 318 -21.42 9.02 -7.93
CA TRP A 318 -22.36 8.02 -7.42
C TRP A 318 -22.60 8.18 -5.92
N THR A 319 -21.53 8.35 -5.14
CA THR A 319 -21.61 8.59 -3.68
C THR A 319 -22.41 9.82 -3.35
N GLY A 320 -22.26 10.91 -4.11
CA GLY A 320 -23.02 12.15 -3.92
C GLY A 320 -24.54 11.99 -4.15
N ARG A 321 -24.97 10.95 -4.89
CA ARG A 321 -26.40 10.68 -5.17
C ARG A 321 -27.00 9.57 -4.32
N ALA A 322 -26.28 8.48 -4.12
CA ALA A 322 -26.81 7.24 -3.52
C ALA A 322 -26.16 6.90 -2.16
N GLY A 323 -25.29 7.79 -1.67
CA GLY A 323 -24.48 7.51 -0.47
C GLY A 323 -23.35 6.50 -0.74
N PRO A 324 -22.49 6.23 0.26
CA PRO A 324 -21.29 5.41 0.08
C PRO A 324 -21.56 3.90 -0.01
N ARG A 325 -22.69 3.42 0.51
CA ARG A 325 -23.03 2.00 0.62
C ARG A 325 -22.87 1.23 -0.71
N TRP A 326 -23.62 1.67 -1.72
CA TRP A 326 -23.70 0.95 -2.99
C TRP A 326 -22.42 1.02 -3.80
N PRO A 327 -21.74 2.20 -3.93
CA PRO A 327 -20.45 2.27 -4.58
C PRO A 327 -19.40 1.35 -3.94
N VAL A 328 -19.27 1.35 -2.60
CA VAL A 328 -18.31 0.50 -1.90
C VAL A 328 -18.60 -0.98 -2.13
N THR A 329 -19.86 -1.40 -1.99
CA THR A 329 -20.24 -2.81 -2.17
C THR A 329 -20.00 -3.26 -3.62
N ALA A 330 -20.41 -2.46 -4.61
CA ALA A 330 -20.20 -2.77 -6.02
C ALA A 330 -18.70 -2.76 -6.40
N GLY A 331 -17.94 -1.80 -5.85
CA GLY A 331 -16.49 -1.74 -6.05
C GLY A 331 -15.77 -2.97 -5.51
N CYS A 332 -16.11 -3.41 -4.30
CA CYS A 332 -15.58 -4.66 -3.73
C CYS A 332 -15.96 -5.88 -4.58
N ALA A 333 -17.20 -5.95 -5.08
CA ALA A 333 -17.64 -7.05 -5.95
C ALA A 333 -16.87 -7.07 -7.28
N ALA A 334 -16.69 -5.92 -7.92
CA ALA A 334 -15.91 -5.80 -9.16
C ALA A 334 -14.43 -6.14 -8.94
N PHE A 335 -13.86 -5.71 -7.83
CA PHE A 335 -12.48 -6.03 -7.45
C PHE A 335 -12.28 -7.52 -7.25
N ALA A 336 -13.14 -8.17 -6.46
CA ALA A 336 -13.09 -9.61 -6.24
C ALA A 336 -13.30 -10.41 -7.53
N ALA A 337 -14.25 -9.99 -8.39
CA ALA A 337 -14.46 -10.60 -9.69
C ALA A 337 -13.22 -10.50 -10.59
N GLY A 338 -12.57 -9.34 -10.63
CA GLY A 338 -11.32 -9.14 -11.36
C GLY A 338 -10.21 -10.09 -10.89
N LEU A 339 -10.04 -10.27 -9.56
CA LEU A 339 -9.10 -11.22 -8.97
C LEU A 339 -9.40 -12.66 -9.36
N LEU A 340 -10.66 -13.08 -9.25
CA LEU A 340 -11.07 -14.45 -9.56
C LEU A 340 -10.92 -14.78 -11.05
N ILE A 341 -11.13 -13.80 -11.95
CA ILE A 341 -10.91 -13.96 -13.39
C ILE A 341 -9.43 -13.95 -13.73
N ALA A 342 -8.61 -13.10 -13.09
CA ALA A 342 -7.17 -13.04 -13.32
C ALA A 342 -6.45 -14.32 -12.84
N CYS A 343 -6.94 -14.95 -11.78
CA CYS A 343 -6.32 -16.11 -11.16
C CYS A 343 -5.95 -17.23 -12.15
N PRO A 344 -6.85 -17.82 -12.95
CA PRO A 344 -6.52 -18.88 -13.90
C PRO A 344 -5.69 -18.41 -15.11
N LEU A 345 -5.54 -17.10 -15.32
CA LEU A 345 -4.76 -16.52 -16.42
C LEU A 345 -3.28 -16.35 -16.06
N ILE A 346 -2.92 -16.53 -14.79
CA ILE A 346 -1.53 -16.54 -14.33
C ILE A 346 -0.94 -17.92 -14.65
N THR A 347 -0.25 -17.99 -15.78
CA THR A 347 0.39 -19.20 -16.30
C THR A 347 1.81 -18.87 -16.78
N PRO A 348 2.72 -19.84 -16.92
CA PRO A 348 4.08 -19.58 -17.40
C PRO A 348 4.15 -18.88 -18.76
N HIS A 349 3.11 -19.01 -19.57
CA HIS A 349 2.93 -18.28 -20.85
C HIS A 349 1.59 -17.58 -20.82
N PRO A 350 1.50 -16.40 -20.16
CA PRO A 350 0.21 -15.73 -19.97
C PRO A 350 -0.30 -15.15 -21.30
N ASP A 351 -1.60 -15.27 -21.51
CA ASP A 351 -2.27 -14.43 -22.50
C ASP A 351 -2.48 -13.04 -21.88
N TYR A 352 -1.70 -12.07 -22.35
CA TYR A 352 -1.68 -10.73 -21.75
C TYR A 352 -2.99 -9.97 -21.91
N VAL A 353 -3.75 -10.18 -22.98
CA VAL A 353 -4.99 -9.43 -23.22
C VAL A 353 -6.08 -9.81 -22.20
N PRO A 354 -6.44 -11.09 -21.99
CA PRO A 354 -7.38 -11.47 -20.94
C PRO A 354 -6.89 -11.10 -19.56
N LEU A 355 -5.59 -11.27 -19.26
CA LEU A 355 -5.02 -10.90 -17.96
C LEU A 355 -5.16 -9.38 -17.71
N ALA A 356 -4.80 -8.55 -18.67
CA ALA A 356 -4.93 -7.10 -18.57
C ALA A 356 -6.40 -6.66 -18.39
N LEU A 357 -7.35 -7.32 -19.06
CA LEU A 357 -8.79 -7.05 -18.91
C LEU A 357 -9.31 -7.47 -17.51
N ALA A 358 -8.86 -8.60 -16.99
CA ALA A 358 -9.20 -9.03 -15.64
C ALA A 358 -8.64 -8.07 -14.58
N LEU A 359 -7.38 -7.64 -14.74
CA LEU A 359 -6.77 -6.61 -13.89
C LEU A 359 -7.48 -5.26 -14.05
N ALA A 360 -7.95 -4.91 -15.26
CA ALA A 360 -8.73 -3.70 -15.51
C ALA A 360 -10.04 -3.68 -14.71
N LEU A 361 -10.74 -4.83 -14.63
CA LEU A 361 -11.94 -4.97 -13.79
C LEU A 361 -11.60 -4.82 -12.30
N ALA A 362 -10.48 -5.42 -11.85
CA ALA A 362 -9.99 -5.22 -10.48
C ALA A 362 -9.69 -3.73 -10.20
N GLY A 363 -9.04 -3.04 -11.15
CA GLY A 363 -8.76 -1.61 -11.06
C GLY A 363 -10.02 -0.75 -10.96
N ALA A 364 -11.04 -1.04 -11.78
CA ALA A 364 -12.34 -0.39 -11.67
C ALA A 364 -12.92 -0.55 -10.25
N GLY A 365 -12.87 -1.75 -9.69
CA GLY A 365 -13.34 -2.05 -8.34
C GLY A 365 -12.59 -1.27 -7.26
N ILE A 366 -11.25 -1.22 -7.33
CA ILE A 366 -10.42 -0.42 -6.42
C ILE A 366 -10.82 1.06 -6.52
N GLY A 367 -10.87 1.63 -7.73
CA GLY A 367 -11.22 3.03 -7.94
C GLY A 367 -12.60 3.38 -7.39
N ILE A 368 -13.60 2.52 -7.63
CA ILE A 368 -14.96 2.73 -7.12
C ILE A 368 -15.01 2.67 -5.58
N THR A 369 -14.09 1.97 -4.92
CA THR A 369 -14.10 1.77 -3.45
C THR A 369 -13.37 2.89 -2.69
N VAL A 370 -12.22 3.37 -3.19
CA VAL A 370 -11.30 4.25 -2.44
C VAL A 370 -11.95 5.56 -2.01
N VAL A 371 -12.63 6.26 -2.93
CA VAL A 371 -13.23 7.58 -2.67
C VAL A 371 -14.39 7.51 -1.67
N PRO A 372 -15.40 6.62 -1.86
CA PRO A 372 -16.52 6.55 -0.92
C PRO A 372 -16.15 6.05 0.47
N VAL A 373 -15.14 5.17 0.58
CA VAL A 373 -14.62 4.71 1.88
C VAL A 373 -14.04 5.88 2.66
N THR A 374 -13.22 6.71 2.02
CA THR A 374 -12.66 7.92 2.66
C THR A 374 -13.75 8.89 3.08
N ALA A 375 -14.71 9.15 2.19
CA ALA A 375 -15.86 10.03 2.51
C ALA A 375 -16.65 9.50 3.70
N ALA A 376 -16.95 8.19 3.74
CA ALA A 376 -17.72 7.59 4.84
C ALA A 376 -17.03 7.71 6.20
N VAL A 377 -15.71 7.56 6.27
CA VAL A 377 -14.94 7.72 7.52
C VAL A 377 -14.95 9.19 7.96
N LEU A 378 -14.76 10.12 7.02
CA LEU A 378 -14.79 11.56 7.32
C LEU A 378 -16.18 12.05 7.78
N ASP A 379 -17.26 11.50 7.20
CA ASP A 379 -18.64 11.82 7.55
C ASP A 379 -19.07 11.22 8.91
N ALA A 380 -18.31 10.24 9.43
CA ALA A 380 -18.59 9.62 10.72
C ALA A 380 -18.10 10.45 11.92
N VAL A 381 -17.36 11.52 11.70
CA VAL A 381 -16.75 12.36 12.74
C VAL A 381 -17.09 13.84 12.54
N PRO A 382 -17.09 14.66 13.62
CA PRO A 382 -17.23 16.11 13.50
C PRO A 382 -16.12 16.71 12.62
N PRO A 383 -16.39 17.84 11.92
CA PRO A 383 -15.41 18.49 11.03
C PRO A 383 -14.07 18.81 11.71
N GLN A 384 -14.07 19.09 13.00
CA GLN A 384 -12.87 19.40 13.79
C GLN A 384 -11.91 18.19 13.91
N ARG A 385 -12.45 16.95 13.85
CA ARG A 385 -11.71 15.70 14.00
C ARG A 385 -11.42 14.96 12.69
N SER A 386 -11.71 15.57 11.56
CA SER A 386 -11.54 14.91 10.26
C SER A 386 -10.07 14.70 9.87
N GLY A 387 -9.12 15.46 10.43
CA GLY A 387 -7.68 15.15 10.31
C GLY A 387 -7.34 13.80 10.94
N MET A 388 -7.82 13.56 12.17
CA MET A 388 -7.70 12.27 12.85
C MET A 388 -8.35 11.14 12.04
N ALA A 389 -9.56 11.36 11.51
CA ALA A 389 -10.27 10.34 10.72
C ALA A 389 -9.56 10.00 9.40
N ALA A 390 -9.03 11.02 8.71
CA ALA A 390 -8.20 10.81 7.52
C ALA A 390 -6.93 10.02 7.84
N SER A 391 -6.25 10.37 8.93
CA SER A 391 -5.06 9.64 9.39
C SER A 391 -5.40 8.20 9.78
N ALA A 392 -6.52 7.95 10.47
CA ALA A 392 -6.94 6.60 10.85
C ALA A 392 -7.22 5.70 9.63
N VAL A 393 -7.92 6.21 8.60
CA VAL A 393 -8.18 5.43 7.38
C VAL A 393 -6.90 5.19 6.56
N ASN A 394 -5.99 6.17 6.51
CA ASN A 394 -4.71 5.98 5.84
C ASN A 394 -3.80 4.99 6.60
N THR A 395 -3.74 5.06 7.92
CA THR A 395 -3.06 4.05 8.74
C THR A 395 -3.63 2.64 8.48
N SER A 396 -4.96 2.51 8.39
CA SER A 396 -5.60 1.22 8.04
C SER A 396 -5.16 0.72 6.66
N ARG A 397 -5.03 1.61 5.67
CA ARG A 397 -4.52 1.29 4.33
C ARG A 397 -3.07 0.81 4.36
N GLU A 398 -2.19 1.53 5.06
CA GLU A 398 -0.77 1.19 5.12
C GLU A 398 -0.53 -0.14 5.86
N ILE A 399 -1.25 -0.39 6.96
CA ILE A 399 -1.21 -1.71 7.62
C ILE A 399 -1.71 -2.79 6.66
N GLY A 400 -2.77 -2.51 5.90
CA GLY A 400 -3.29 -3.42 4.87
C GLY A 400 -2.25 -3.71 3.78
N ALA A 401 -1.56 -2.68 3.29
CA ALA A 401 -0.52 -2.81 2.26
C ALA A 401 0.63 -3.72 2.71
N VAL A 402 1.16 -3.49 3.93
CA VAL A 402 2.24 -4.33 4.50
C VAL A 402 1.74 -5.75 4.77
N ALA A 403 0.56 -5.89 5.37
CA ALA A 403 -0.03 -7.22 5.58
C ALA A 403 -0.25 -7.97 4.25
N GLY A 404 -0.63 -7.25 3.18
CA GLY A 404 -0.78 -7.82 1.84
C GLY A 404 0.52 -8.37 1.28
N ALA A 405 1.60 -7.60 1.37
CA ALA A 405 2.91 -8.05 0.91
C ALA A 405 3.43 -9.25 1.72
N SER A 406 3.30 -9.22 3.05
CA SER A 406 3.94 -10.21 3.95
C SER A 406 3.09 -11.44 4.21
N VAL A 407 1.80 -11.28 4.60
CA VAL A 407 0.92 -12.44 4.91
C VAL A 407 0.63 -13.25 3.65
N LEU A 408 0.36 -12.56 2.52
CA LEU A 408 0.14 -13.27 1.27
C LEU A 408 1.46 -13.80 0.69
N GLY A 409 2.59 -13.16 0.97
CA GLY A 409 3.92 -13.70 0.68
C GLY A 409 4.17 -15.02 1.38
N ALA A 410 3.97 -15.07 2.70
CA ALA A 410 4.06 -16.29 3.45
C ALA A 410 3.14 -17.41 2.90
N LEU A 411 1.93 -17.05 2.46
CA LEU A 411 1.00 -17.99 1.81
C LEU A 411 1.55 -18.48 0.46
N VAL A 412 2.07 -17.58 -0.39
CA VAL A 412 2.65 -17.92 -1.70
C VAL A 412 3.80 -18.89 -1.53
N PHE A 413 4.78 -18.59 -0.66
CA PHE A 413 5.96 -19.43 -0.48
C PHE A 413 5.67 -20.73 0.28
N SER A 414 4.72 -20.75 1.22
CA SER A 414 4.28 -21.98 1.85
C SER A 414 3.61 -22.94 0.85
N ARG A 415 2.78 -22.40 -0.06
CA ARG A 415 2.17 -23.18 -1.14
C ARG A 415 3.19 -23.64 -2.16
N LEU A 416 4.11 -22.76 -2.59
CA LEU A 416 5.25 -23.14 -3.43
C LEU A 416 5.98 -24.33 -2.84
N SER A 417 6.37 -24.26 -1.56
CA SER A 417 7.07 -25.35 -0.88
C SER A 417 6.23 -26.64 -0.80
N ALA A 418 4.93 -26.54 -0.58
CA ALA A 418 4.04 -27.69 -0.48
C ALA A 418 3.82 -28.38 -1.84
N THR A 419 3.60 -27.59 -2.91
CA THR A 419 3.23 -28.13 -4.24
C THR A 419 4.43 -28.48 -5.11
N LEU A 420 5.63 -27.94 -4.84
CA LEU A 420 6.85 -28.23 -5.59
C LEU A 420 7.17 -29.73 -5.67
N ASN A 421 6.92 -30.49 -4.60
CA ASN A 421 7.14 -31.93 -4.59
C ASN A 421 6.25 -32.67 -5.61
N SER A 422 5.00 -32.28 -5.75
CA SER A 422 4.07 -32.89 -6.72
C SER A 422 4.44 -32.53 -8.17
N HIS A 423 4.86 -31.30 -8.41
CA HIS A 423 5.34 -30.89 -9.72
C HIS A 423 6.64 -31.60 -10.12
N ILE A 424 7.60 -31.76 -9.20
CA ILE A 424 8.82 -32.56 -9.44
C ILE A 424 8.48 -34.03 -9.67
N ALA A 425 7.55 -34.61 -8.92
CA ALA A 425 7.10 -36.00 -9.11
C ALA A 425 6.46 -36.23 -10.49
N ALA A 426 5.80 -35.23 -11.05
CA ALA A 426 5.18 -35.25 -12.39
C ALA A 426 6.19 -35.14 -13.55
N LEU A 427 7.44 -34.76 -13.28
CA LEU A 427 8.48 -34.64 -14.33
C LEU A 427 8.73 -35.98 -15.03
N ARG A 428 8.98 -35.94 -16.32
CA ARG A 428 9.31 -37.10 -17.14
C ARG A 428 10.83 -37.35 -17.14
N VAL A 429 11.37 -37.64 -15.94
CA VAL A 429 12.80 -37.89 -15.72
C VAL A 429 13.01 -39.20 -14.92
N PRO A 430 14.17 -39.84 -14.99
CA PRO A 430 14.50 -41.06 -14.24
C PRO A 430 14.31 -40.87 -12.73
N ALA A 431 13.98 -41.97 -12.02
CA ALA A 431 13.70 -41.89 -10.58
C ALA A 431 14.91 -41.38 -9.75
N GLY A 432 16.13 -41.69 -10.17
CA GLY A 432 17.35 -41.20 -9.54
C GLY A 432 17.52 -39.68 -9.66
N ASP A 433 17.16 -39.13 -10.81
CA ASP A 433 17.23 -37.67 -11.03
C ASP A 433 16.16 -36.94 -10.20
N LYS A 434 14.95 -37.53 -10.07
CA LYS A 434 13.91 -36.98 -9.18
C LYS A 434 14.36 -36.89 -7.73
N ALA A 435 15.04 -37.93 -7.23
CA ALA A 435 15.56 -37.92 -5.86
C ALA A 435 16.63 -36.82 -5.68
N THR A 436 17.49 -36.62 -6.66
CA THR A 436 18.48 -35.54 -6.66
C THR A 436 17.83 -34.15 -6.70
N ILE A 437 16.82 -33.96 -7.57
CA ILE A 437 16.08 -32.70 -7.66
C ILE A 437 15.35 -32.40 -6.35
N LEU A 438 14.73 -33.40 -5.72
CA LEU A 438 14.08 -33.25 -4.42
C LEU A 438 15.07 -32.89 -3.30
N ALA A 439 16.29 -33.44 -3.34
CA ALA A 439 17.35 -33.04 -2.40
C ALA A 439 17.79 -31.56 -2.59
N LEU A 440 17.65 -31.02 -3.82
CA LEU A 440 17.94 -29.61 -4.14
C LEU A 440 16.74 -28.67 -3.92
N LYS A 441 15.60 -29.17 -3.42
CA LYS A 441 14.40 -28.36 -3.17
C LYS A 441 14.66 -27.06 -2.39
N PRO A 442 15.44 -27.05 -1.27
CA PRO A 442 15.73 -25.80 -0.57
C PRO A 442 16.43 -24.77 -1.45
N LEU A 443 17.36 -25.25 -2.30
CA LEU A 443 18.07 -24.40 -3.25
C LEU A 443 17.13 -23.86 -4.34
N ILE A 444 16.21 -24.68 -4.87
CA ILE A 444 15.23 -24.25 -5.87
C ILE A 444 14.36 -23.15 -5.30
N ILE A 445 13.83 -23.33 -4.09
CA ILE A 445 13.04 -22.30 -3.40
C ILE A 445 13.86 -21.03 -3.20
N GLN A 446 15.09 -21.15 -2.69
CA GLN A 446 15.98 -20.01 -2.49
C GLN A 446 16.28 -19.26 -3.80
N VAL A 447 16.46 -19.96 -4.91
CA VAL A 447 16.72 -19.37 -6.23
C VAL A 447 15.51 -18.58 -6.72
N ILE A 448 14.27 -19.06 -6.48
CA ILE A 448 13.04 -18.33 -6.78
C ILE A 448 12.91 -17.11 -5.84
N GLU A 449 13.14 -17.30 -4.54
CA GLU A 449 13.09 -16.22 -3.54
C GLU A 449 14.10 -15.11 -3.79
N THR A 450 15.24 -15.43 -4.43
CA THR A 450 16.30 -14.45 -4.71
C THR A 450 16.28 -13.93 -6.15
N GLY A 451 15.33 -14.38 -7.00
CA GLY A 451 15.25 -13.98 -8.42
C GLY A 451 16.49 -14.35 -9.25
N GLN A 452 17.24 -15.37 -8.82
CA GLN A 452 18.49 -15.77 -9.49
C GLN A 452 18.31 -16.91 -10.50
N VAL A 453 17.08 -17.23 -10.88
CA VAL A 453 16.77 -18.35 -11.78
C VAL A 453 17.59 -18.26 -13.08
N ASN A 454 17.56 -17.13 -13.76
CA ASN A 454 18.29 -16.90 -15.00
C ASN A 454 19.82 -17.03 -14.85
N LYS A 455 20.39 -16.67 -13.71
CA LYS A 455 21.82 -16.77 -13.43
C LYS A 455 22.26 -18.23 -13.28
N TYR A 456 21.43 -19.05 -12.63
CA TYR A 456 21.70 -20.48 -12.49
C TYR A 456 21.50 -21.23 -13.81
N LEU A 457 20.45 -20.88 -14.58
CA LEU A 457 20.20 -21.46 -15.92
C LEU A 457 21.37 -21.24 -16.88
N ASN A 458 21.88 -20.02 -16.95
CA ASN A 458 23.02 -19.69 -17.81
C ASN A 458 24.29 -20.44 -17.42
N ARG A 459 24.45 -20.81 -16.14
CA ARG A 459 25.64 -21.54 -15.64
C ARG A 459 25.63 -23.03 -16.01
N TYR A 460 24.43 -23.60 -16.25
CA TYR A 460 24.23 -25.03 -16.52
C TYR A 460 23.62 -25.28 -17.90
N SER A 461 23.74 -24.35 -18.83
CA SER A 461 23.18 -24.43 -20.20
C SER A 461 23.54 -25.68 -21.00
N GLY A 462 24.52 -26.46 -20.57
CA GLY A 462 24.88 -27.77 -21.17
C GLY A 462 23.94 -28.94 -20.83
N GLN A 463 23.03 -28.80 -19.84
CA GLN A 463 22.04 -29.80 -19.43
C GLN A 463 20.58 -29.34 -19.71
N GLY A 464 20.37 -28.61 -20.78
CA GLY A 464 19.21 -27.82 -21.11
C GLY A 464 17.82 -28.46 -20.86
N GLY A 465 17.65 -29.74 -21.19
CA GLY A 465 16.34 -30.38 -21.09
C GLY A 465 15.83 -30.65 -19.66
N LEU A 466 16.73 -31.01 -18.73
CA LEU A 466 16.38 -31.29 -17.34
C LEU A 466 16.13 -29.98 -16.56
N ILE A 467 16.97 -29.00 -16.77
CA ILE A 467 16.90 -27.70 -16.10
C ILE A 467 15.59 -27.00 -16.48
N THR A 468 15.24 -26.96 -17.77
CA THR A 468 13.96 -26.38 -18.24
C THR A 468 12.73 -27.07 -17.64
N GLN A 469 12.78 -28.40 -17.43
CA GLN A 469 11.69 -29.12 -16.78
C GLN A 469 11.58 -28.76 -15.28
N VAL A 470 12.72 -28.64 -14.57
CA VAL A 470 12.75 -28.23 -13.15
C VAL A 470 12.28 -26.81 -12.99
N GLU A 471 12.70 -25.91 -13.88
CA GLU A 471 12.23 -24.52 -13.95
C GLU A 471 10.71 -24.45 -14.15
N GLY A 472 10.17 -25.18 -15.13
CA GLY A 472 8.75 -25.25 -15.36
C GLY A 472 7.95 -25.78 -14.17
N ALA A 473 8.49 -26.77 -13.44
CA ALA A 473 7.91 -27.28 -12.20
C ALA A 473 7.92 -26.21 -11.08
N ALA A 474 9.01 -25.48 -10.96
CA ALA A 474 9.18 -24.42 -9.97
C ALA A 474 8.26 -23.23 -10.25
N TYR A 475 8.15 -22.80 -11.49
CA TYR A 475 7.22 -21.73 -11.91
C TYR A 475 5.76 -22.13 -11.77
N SER A 476 5.41 -23.38 -12.06
CA SER A 476 4.05 -23.90 -11.83
C SER A 476 3.71 -23.90 -10.34
N ALA A 477 4.64 -24.32 -9.49
CA ALA A 477 4.43 -24.30 -8.03
C ALA A 477 4.35 -22.87 -7.48
N PHE A 478 5.08 -21.90 -8.06
CA PHE A 478 4.96 -20.49 -7.73
C PHE A 478 3.59 -19.94 -8.16
N GLY A 479 3.11 -20.30 -9.34
CA GLY A 479 1.76 -20.00 -9.81
C GLY A 479 0.67 -20.50 -8.87
N ASP A 480 0.77 -21.73 -8.34
CA ASP A 480 -0.15 -22.26 -7.33
C ASP A 480 -0.19 -21.40 -6.07
N GLY A 481 0.96 -20.89 -5.64
CA GLY A 481 1.07 -19.94 -4.55
C GLY A 481 0.32 -18.63 -4.83
N LEU A 482 0.51 -18.06 -6.03
CA LEU A 482 -0.21 -16.87 -6.44
C LEU A 482 -1.72 -17.08 -6.50
N HIS A 483 -2.17 -18.22 -7.02
CA HIS A 483 -3.59 -18.57 -7.04
C HIS A 483 -4.19 -18.55 -5.63
N ALA A 484 -3.48 -19.16 -4.65
CA ALA A 484 -3.93 -19.14 -3.26
C ALA A 484 -4.04 -17.71 -2.70
N ALA A 485 -3.06 -16.85 -2.98
CA ALA A 485 -3.08 -15.45 -2.57
C ALA A 485 -4.23 -14.67 -3.21
N PHE A 486 -4.52 -14.89 -4.49
CA PHE A 486 -5.64 -14.25 -5.18
C PHE A 486 -7.00 -14.70 -4.65
N TYR A 487 -7.19 -16.00 -4.37
CA TYR A 487 -8.42 -16.51 -3.78
C TYR A 487 -8.64 -15.94 -2.37
N LEU A 488 -7.60 -15.89 -1.53
CA LEU A 488 -7.71 -15.28 -0.20
C LEU A 488 -8.03 -13.79 -0.30
N SER A 489 -7.36 -13.06 -1.18
CA SER A 489 -7.63 -11.64 -1.43
C SER A 489 -9.06 -11.39 -1.88
N ALA A 490 -9.56 -12.19 -2.83
CA ALA A 490 -10.94 -12.10 -3.31
C ALA A 490 -11.94 -12.36 -2.17
N ALA A 491 -11.70 -13.38 -1.34
CA ALA A 491 -12.55 -13.70 -0.19
C ALA A 491 -12.59 -12.54 0.82
N LEU A 492 -11.43 -11.96 1.16
CA LEU A 492 -11.35 -10.81 2.06
C LEU A 492 -12.07 -9.58 1.51
N VAL A 493 -11.93 -9.30 0.21
CA VAL A 493 -12.62 -8.18 -0.44
C VAL A 493 -14.13 -8.41 -0.52
N ILE A 494 -14.61 -9.64 -0.74
CA ILE A 494 -16.04 -9.99 -0.69
C ILE A 494 -16.58 -9.75 0.73
N LEU A 495 -15.89 -10.23 1.76
CA LEU A 495 -16.29 -10.02 3.15
C LEU A 495 -16.30 -8.54 3.51
N ALA A 496 -15.33 -7.76 3.03
CA ALA A 496 -15.30 -6.31 3.19
C ALA A 496 -16.50 -5.63 2.51
N GLY A 497 -16.88 -6.06 1.31
CA GLY A 497 -18.07 -5.58 0.59
C GLY A 497 -19.38 -5.88 1.34
N LEU A 498 -19.50 -7.09 1.90
CA LEU A 498 -20.65 -7.47 2.74
C LEU A 498 -20.70 -6.64 4.03
N LEU A 499 -19.55 -6.42 4.67
CA LEU A 499 -19.45 -5.54 5.84
C LEU A 499 -19.88 -4.10 5.50
N ALA A 500 -19.44 -3.56 4.37
CA ALA A 500 -19.85 -2.24 3.90
C ALA A 500 -21.37 -2.16 3.67
N ALA A 501 -21.96 -3.20 3.06
CA ALA A 501 -23.40 -3.27 2.84
C ALA A 501 -24.22 -3.20 4.15
N VAL A 502 -23.70 -3.74 5.24
CA VAL A 502 -24.35 -3.72 6.56
C VAL A 502 -24.07 -2.43 7.32
N THR A 503 -22.82 -1.97 7.34
CA THR A 503 -22.38 -0.85 8.19
C THR A 503 -22.72 0.52 7.60
N LEU A 504 -22.69 0.68 6.27
CA LEU A 504 -22.96 1.93 5.57
C LEU A 504 -24.44 2.17 5.26
N GLY A 505 -25.31 1.18 5.49
CA GLY A 505 -26.76 1.27 5.17
C GLY A 505 -27.66 1.79 6.31
N ARG A 506 -27.12 2.02 7.48
CA ARG A 506 -27.91 2.52 8.61
C ARG A 506 -28.09 4.04 8.53
N ALA A 507 -29.33 4.53 8.81
CA ALA A 507 -29.66 5.95 8.80
C ALA A 507 -28.73 6.79 9.72
N PRO A 508 -28.55 8.11 9.53
CA PRO A 508 -27.68 8.91 10.36
C PRO A 508 -28.15 8.87 11.83
N ALA A 509 -27.40 8.15 12.67
CA ALA A 509 -27.28 8.59 14.05
C ALA A 509 -26.49 9.91 13.94
N GLY A 510 -27.01 10.99 14.49
CA GLY A 510 -26.30 12.27 14.50
C GLY A 510 -24.87 12.11 15.01
N PRO A 511 -23.98 13.07 14.72
CA PRO A 511 -22.65 13.07 15.32
C PRO A 511 -22.84 12.86 16.82
N LEU A 512 -21.91 12.11 17.45
CA LEU A 512 -21.86 12.03 18.90
C LEU A 512 -21.83 13.48 19.38
N GLU A 513 -22.96 13.99 19.89
CA GLU A 513 -22.96 15.27 20.58
C GLU A 513 -21.90 15.15 21.65
N ASP A 514 -21.01 16.15 21.74
CA ASP A 514 -20.09 16.29 22.84
C ASP A 514 -20.94 16.30 24.10
N ASP A 515 -20.98 15.18 24.82
CA ASP A 515 -21.62 15.09 26.12
C ASP A 515 -20.97 16.16 27.00
N PRO A 516 -21.70 17.14 27.54
CA PRO A 516 -21.14 18.22 28.34
C PRO A 516 -20.86 17.74 29.78
N VAL A 517 -20.22 16.59 29.92
CA VAL A 517 -19.79 16.05 31.21
C VAL A 517 -18.29 15.84 31.14
N ILE A 518 -17.55 16.92 31.16
CA ILE A 518 -16.31 17.17 31.90
C ILE A 518 -16.01 18.68 31.74
N SER A 519 -16.71 19.49 32.55
CA SER A 519 -16.18 20.78 32.95
C SER A 519 -15.37 20.61 34.23
#